data_bb3a3931d53c768a868e068d77ef918c
#
_entry.id   bb3a3931d53c768a868e068d77ef918c
#
_cell.length_a   1.000
_cell.length_b   1.000
_cell.length_c   1.000
_cell.angle_alpha   90.00
_cell.angle_beta   90.00
_cell.angle_gamma   90.00
#
_symmetry.space_group_name_H-M   'P 1'
#
loop_
_entity.id
_entity.type
_entity.pdbx_description
1 polymer ?
#
loop_
_entity_poly.entity_id
_entity_poly.type
_entity_poly.pdbx_seq_one_letter_code
_entity_poly.pdbx_strand_id
1 'polypeptide(L)'
;MAAYRIYFRKSVLKDLDTIPKLGLKRIMSRIEALAEDPRPIGVEKISMQDRYRIRQGNYRIIYSIQDDELTIWVVKVGHRRDVCRKLEKDSPSRKVHE
;
A
#
# COMPACT_ATOMS: atom_id res chain seq x y z
N MET A 1 -21.57 -10.06 -5.52
CA MET A 1 -20.23 -10.00 -5.09
C MET A 1 -19.93 -8.76 -4.33
N ALA A 2 -19.26 -8.89 -3.25
CA ALA A 2 -18.91 -7.74 -2.46
C ALA A 2 -17.60 -7.15 -2.96
N ALA A 3 -17.53 -5.85 -2.98
CA ALA A 3 -16.29 -5.18 -3.29
C ALA A 3 -15.83 -4.46 -2.04
N TYR A 4 -14.52 -4.45 -1.83
CA TYR A 4 -13.96 -3.78 -0.69
C TYR A 4 -13.93 -2.28 -0.93
N ARG A 5 -14.10 -1.51 0.14
CA ARG A 5 -13.94 -0.07 0.08
C ARG A 5 -12.48 0.25 0.27
N ILE A 6 -11.99 1.24 -0.44
CA ILE A 6 -10.58 1.60 -0.38
C ILE A 6 -10.42 2.98 0.19
N TYR A 7 -9.63 3.07 1.24
CA TYR A 7 -9.30 4.34 1.88
C TYR A 7 -7.81 4.56 1.82
N PHE A 8 -7.41 5.82 1.87
CA PHE A 8 -6.00 6.20 1.81
C PHE A 8 -5.64 6.97 3.05
N ARG A 9 -4.51 6.67 3.63
CA ARG A 9 -3.99 7.50 4.71
C ARG A 9 -3.50 8.81 4.13
N LYS A 10 -3.53 9.86 4.96
CA LYS A 10 -3.08 11.17 4.50
C LYS A 10 -1.67 11.14 3.97
N SER A 11 -0.79 10.41 4.62
CA SER A 11 0.59 10.33 4.17
C SER A 11 0.71 9.73 2.78
N VAL A 12 -0.21 8.86 2.42
CA VAL A 12 -0.19 8.26 1.09
C VAL A 12 -0.51 9.29 0.02
N LEU A 13 -1.40 10.22 0.32
CA LEU A 13 -1.72 11.26 -0.64
C LEU A 13 -0.49 12.07 -1.02
N LYS A 14 0.37 12.33 -0.05
CA LYS A 14 1.64 13.00 -0.32
C LYS A 14 2.57 12.13 -1.13
N ASP A 15 2.60 10.85 -0.85
CA ASP A 15 3.40 9.92 -1.63
C ASP A 15 2.97 9.94 -3.09
N LEU A 16 1.67 9.95 -3.33
CA LEU A 16 1.15 9.92 -4.69
C LEU A 16 1.51 11.18 -5.46
N ASP A 17 1.61 12.30 -4.77
CA ASP A 17 1.95 13.56 -5.41
C ASP A 17 3.34 13.56 -6.02
N THR A 18 4.22 12.68 -5.56
CA THR A 18 5.59 12.64 -6.05
C THR A 18 5.77 11.70 -7.23
N ILE A 19 4.72 11.01 -7.63
CA ILE A 19 4.82 9.97 -8.65
C ILE A 19 4.43 10.55 -10.00
N PRO A 20 5.24 10.30 -11.05
CA PRO A 20 4.90 10.77 -12.39
C PRO A 20 3.54 10.24 -12.84
N LYS A 21 2.87 11.01 -13.66
CA LYS A 21 1.51 10.73 -14.07
C LYS A 21 1.27 9.30 -14.55
N LEU A 22 2.14 8.81 -15.42
CA LEU A 22 1.94 7.49 -15.99
C LEU A 22 2.04 6.41 -14.91
N GLY A 23 3.03 6.52 -14.05
CA GLY A 23 3.18 5.59 -12.94
C GLY A 23 2.02 5.69 -11.98
N LEU A 24 1.57 6.90 -11.71
CA LEU A 24 0.44 7.13 -10.83
C LEU A 24 -0.81 6.44 -11.35
N LYS A 25 -1.06 6.58 -12.63
CA LYS A 25 -2.23 5.96 -13.24
C LYS A 25 -2.20 4.45 -13.07
N ARG A 26 -1.04 3.84 -13.26
CA ARG A 26 -0.89 2.40 -13.10
C ARG A 26 -1.07 1.97 -11.67
N ILE A 27 -0.52 2.76 -10.74
CA ILE A 27 -0.67 2.47 -9.32
C ILE A 27 -2.13 2.54 -8.91
N MET A 28 -2.84 3.56 -9.35
CA MET A 28 -4.24 3.69 -9.00
C MET A 28 -5.08 2.55 -9.55
N SER A 29 -4.79 2.13 -10.78
CA SER A 29 -5.47 0.97 -11.36
C SER A 29 -5.22 -0.28 -10.53
N ARG A 30 -3.99 -0.44 -10.08
CA ARG A 30 -3.63 -1.61 -9.28
C ARG A 30 -4.38 -1.60 -7.96
N ILE A 31 -4.46 -0.43 -7.34
CA ILE A 31 -5.17 -0.29 -6.09
C ILE A 31 -6.65 -0.57 -6.26
N GLU A 32 -7.25 -0.05 -7.32
CA GLU A 32 -8.66 -0.27 -7.57
C GLU A 32 -8.97 -1.74 -7.76
N ALA A 33 -8.06 -2.47 -8.37
CA ALA A 33 -8.26 -3.89 -8.58
C ALA A 33 -8.30 -4.66 -7.25
N LEU A 34 -7.71 -4.11 -6.20
CA LEU A 34 -7.74 -4.76 -4.89
C LEU A 34 -9.15 -4.80 -4.31
N ALA A 35 -10.02 -3.92 -4.75
CA ALA A 35 -11.40 -3.94 -4.28
C ALA A 35 -12.11 -5.22 -4.65
N GLU A 36 -11.73 -5.80 -5.79
CA GLU A 36 -12.32 -7.05 -6.25
C GLU A 36 -11.54 -8.25 -5.75
N ASP A 37 -10.23 -8.11 -5.56
CA ASP A 37 -9.38 -9.21 -5.14
C ASP A 37 -8.29 -8.66 -4.23
N PRO A 38 -8.53 -8.61 -2.93
CA PRO A 38 -7.56 -8.02 -2.00
C PRO A 38 -6.26 -8.78 -1.87
N ARG A 39 -6.25 -10.04 -2.26
CA ARG A 39 -5.04 -10.85 -2.17
C ARG A 39 -4.71 -11.44 -3.53
N PRO A 40 -4.31 -10.60 -4.49
CA PRO A 40 -4.03 -11.09 -5.84
C PRO A 40 -2.75 -11.90 -5.87
N ILE A 41 -2.54 -12.57 -6.99
CA ILE A 41 -1.30 -13.31 -7.20
C ILE A 41 -0.14 -12.32 -7.09
N GLY A 42 0.90 -12.72 -6.36
CA GLY A 42 2.06 -11.88 -6.16
C GLY A 42 2.03 -11.04 -4.91
N VAL A 43 0.93 -11.05 -4.17
CA VAL A 43 0.85 -10.31 -2.93
C VAL A 43 1.70 -11.00 -1.87
N GLU A 44 2.31 -10.20 -1.01
CA GLU A 44 3.11 -10.72 0.11
C GLU A 44 2.53 -10.19 1.41
N LYS A 45 2.37 -11.06 2.37
CA LYS A 45 1.98 -10.64 3.71
C LYS A 45 3.24 -10.24 4.46
N ILE A 46 3.29 -9.01 4.95
CA ILE A 46 4.51 -8.48 5.52
C ILE A 46 4.47 -8.27 7.03
N SER A 47 3.35 -8.54 7.65
CA SER A 47 3.30 -8.43 9.10
C SER A 47 2.18 -9.28 9.64
N MET A 48 2.20 -9.49 10.94
CA MET A 48 1.15 -10.25 11.59
C MET A 48 -0.13 -9.45 11.73
N GLN A 49 -0.09 -8.18 11.37
CA GLN A 49 -1.24 -7.30 11.52
C GLN A 49 -2.01 -7.12 10.23
N ASP A 50 -2.06 -8.12 9.40
CA ASP A 50 -2.84 -8.07 8.16
C ASP A 50 -2.36 -6.98 7.20
N ARG A 51 -1.08 -6.77 7.16
CA ARG A 51 -0.48 -5.87 6.19
C ARG A 51 0.08 -6.65 5.02
N TYR A 52 -0.12 -6.11 3.84
CA TYR A 52 0.23 -6.76 2.60
C TYR A 52 0.97 -5.79 1.70
N ARG A 53 1.75 -6.36 0.79
CA ARG A 53 2.53 -5.56 -0.14
C ARG A 53 2.37 -6.13 -1.54
N ILE A 54 2.14 -5.25 -2.51
CA ILE A 54 2.17 -5.64 -3.91
C ILE A 54 3.07 -4.66 -4.66
N ARG A 55 3.57 -5.13 -5.79
CA ARG A 55 4.44 -4.33 -6.63
C ARG A 55 3.69 -3.81 -7.83
N GLN A 56 4.08 -2.60 -8.26
CA GLN A 56 3.63 -2.04 -9.50
C GLN A 56 4.80 -1.28 -10.11
N GLY A 57 5.47 -1.90 -11.11
CA GLY A 57 6.69 -1.32 -11.65
C GLY A 57 7.75 -1.22 -10.58
N ASN A 58 8.31 -0.05 -10.40
CA ASN A 58 9.33 0.19 -9.39
C ASN A 58 8.74 0.65 -8.06
N TYR A 59 7.43 0.57 -7.92
CA TYR A 59 6.77 1.04 -6.72
C TYR A 59 6.19 -0.11 -5.94
N ARG A 60 6.02 0.10 -4.66
CA ARG A 60 5.38 -0.85 -3.78
C ARG A 60 4.22 -0.20 -3.09
N ILE A 61 3.15 -0.96 -2.96
CA ILE A 61 1.92 -0.51 -2.33
C ILE A 61 1.73 -1.38 -1.10
N ILE A 62 1.67 -0.73 0.06
CA ILE A 62 1.43 -1.44 1.30
C ILE A 62 0.04 -1.09 1.78
N TYR A 63 -0.73 -2.10 2.11
CA TYR A 63 -2.11 -1.90 2.52
C TYR A 63 -2.51 -2.91 3.57
N SER A 64 -3.58 -2.62 4.27
CA SER A 64 -4.14 -3.55 5.23
C SER A 64 -5.52 -3.94 4.76
N ILE A 65 -5.95 -5.14 5.17
CA ILE A 65 -7.26 -5.67 4.79
C ILE A 65 -8.04 -5.92 6.05
N GLN A 66 -9.24 -5.38 6.10
CA GLN A 66 -10.19 -5.66 7.18
C GLN A 66 -11.35 -6.42 6.57
N ASP A 67 -11.27 -7.74 6.61
CA ASP A 67 -12.24 -8.58 5.93
C ASP A 67 -13.65 -8.43 6.48
N ASP A 68 -13.78 -8.31 7.79
CA ASP A 68 -15.10 -8.22 8.40
C ASP A 68 -15.77 -6.88 8.10
N GLU A 69 -15.01 -5.89 7.68
CA GLU A 69 -15.56 -4.59 7.30
C GLU A 69 -15.51 -4.35 5.80
N LEU A 70 -15.00 -5.32 5.05
CA LEU A 70 -14.82 -5.20 3.61
C LEU A 70 -14.11 -3.90 3.26
N THR A 71 -13.00 -3.65 3.96
CA THR A 71 -12.29 -2.38 3.86
C THR A 71 -10.81 -2.64 3.63
N ILE A 72 -10.21 -1.82 2.78
CA ILE A 72 -8.78 -1.81 2.53
C ILE A 72 -8.26 -0.42 2.83
N TRP A 73 -7.19 -0.35 3.62
CA TRP A 73 -6.49 0.90 3.87
C TRP A 73 -5.15 0.86 3.16
N VAL A 74 -4.93 1.80 2.26
CA VAL A 74 -3.62 1.96 1.65
C VAL A 74 -2.77 2.76 2.62
N VAL A 75 -1.70 2.16 3.10
CA VAL A 75 -0.89 2.71 4.18
C VAL A 75 0.38 3.35 3.68
N LYS A 76 0.88 2.90 2.56
CA LYS A 76 2.12 3.44 2.02
C LYS A 76 2.23 3.13 0.54
N VAL A 77 2.70 4.10 -0.23
CA VAL A 77 3.04 3.91 -1.63
C VAL A 77 4.38 4.60 -1.84
N GLY A 78 5.32 3.92 -2.44
CA GLY A 78 6.60 4.56 -2.66
C GLY A 78 7.50 3.72 -3.53
N HIS A 79 8.61 4.32 -3.93
CA HIS A 79 9.62 3.62 -4.69
C HIS A 79 10.12 2.44 -3.87
N ARG A 80 10.35 1.32 -4.52
CA ARG A 80 10.68 0.09 -3.80
C ARG A 80 11.83 0.26 -2.80
N ARG A 81 12.82 1.07 -3.13
CA ARG A 81 13.93 1.30 -2.21
C ARG A 81 13.48 2.01 -0.95
N ASP A 82 12.71 3.06 -1.14
CA ASP A 82 12.28 3.88 -0.02
C ASP A 82 11.36 3.11 0.90
N VAL A 83 10.46 2.34 0.32
CA VAL A 83 9.51 1.57 1.11
C VAL A 83 10.24 0.53 1.95
N CYS A 84 11.16 -0.20 1.34
CA CYS A 84 11.91 -1.21 2.09
C CYS A 84 12.70 -0.59 3.22
N ARG A 85 13.36 0.53 2.94
CA ARG A 85 14.17 1.19 3.94
C ARG A 85 13.31 1.68 5.10
N LYS A 86 12.16 2.23 4.78
CA LYS A 86 11.28 2.73 5.83
C LYS A 86 10.73 1.62 6.70
N LEU A 87 10.43 0.50 6.10
CA LEU A 87 9.94 -0.62 6.89
C LEU A 87 10.99 -1.11 7.87
N GLU A 88 12.23 -1.11 7.47
CA GLU A 88 13.29 -1.48 8.38
C GLU A 88 13.45 -0.47 9.49
N LYS A 89 13.31 0.79 9.16
CA LYS A 89 13.45 1.84 10.15
C LYS A 89 12.23 2.02 11.00
N ASP A 90 11.14 1.46 10.58
CA ASP A 90 9.95 1.50 11.38
C ASP A 90 10.04 0.63 12.59
N SER A 91 11.14 0.03 12.80
CA SER A 91 11.30 -0.55 14.09
C SER A 91 11.16 0.58 15.09
N PRO A 92 10.82 0.20 16.27
CA PRO A 92 10.36 1.14 17.27
C PRO A 92 11.23 2.33 17.50
N SER A 93 12.41 2.23 17.19
CA SER A 93 13.24 3.32 17.51
C SER A 93 13.07 4.49 16.62
N ARG A 94 12.47 4.45 15.70
CA ARG A 94 12.46 5.49 14.90
C ARG A 94 11.45 6.29 14.86
N LYS A 95 11.14 6.48 15.13
CA LYS A 95 10.32 7.13 15.02
C LYS A 95 10.38 8.36 14.94
N VAL A 96 10.97 8.52 15.02
CA VAL A 96 11.08 9.53 15.05
C VAL A 96 11.18 10.42 14.16
N HIS A 97 11.28 10.55 13.61
CA HIS A 97 11.39 11.34 12.79
C HIS A 97 10.65 11.60 12.05
N GLU A 98 10.34 11.40 12.08
CA GLU A 98 9.71 11.63 11.47
C GLU A 98 9.24 12.11 11.36
#